data_0668d98246a6b0212ad5fde5d658f4ec
#
_entry.id   0668d98246a6b0212ad5fde5d658f4ec
#
_cell.length_a   1.000
_cell.length_b   1.000
_cell.length_c   1.000
_cell.angle_alpha   90.00
_cell.angle_beta   90.00
_cell.angle_gamma   90.00
#
_symmetry.space_group_name_H-M   'P 1'
#
loop_
_entity.id
_entity.type
_entity.pdbx_description
1 polymer ?
#
loop_
_entity_poly.entity_id
_entity_poly.type
_entity_poly.pdbx_seq_one_letter_code
_entity_poly.pdbx_strand_id
1 'polypeptide(L)'
;MRILMLSHETDNASVIPALDLLPHTVVVCAPDLRIFLEDNEYDVVLVDSRNNLAEMRSFCGSLATVCTLPVISIFTEGGLVALSPEWKVDDLLLTTASPAEVDARLRMVVARLQENSGDAEDGVITLGLSLIHI
;
A
#
# COMPACT_ATOMS: atom_id res chain seq x y z
N MET A 1 6.25 7.78 -9.75
CA MET A 1 6.41 7.63 -8.28
C MET A 1 7.34 6.49 -7.95
N ARG A 2 7.83 6.44 -6.74
CA ARG A 2 8.69 5.36 -6.26
C ARG A 2 7.85 4.37 -5.46
N ILE A 3 7.89 3.12 -5.86
CA ILE A 3 7.06 2.05 -5.31
C ILE A 3 7.95 1.00 -4.66
N LEU A 4 7.65 0.66 -3.42
CA LEU A 4 8.29 -0.46 -2.75
C LEU A 4 7.36 -1.66 -2.84
N MET A 5 7.80 -2.74 -3.47
CA MET A 5 7.04 -3.98 -3.55
C MET A 5 7.65 -5.02 -2.61
N LEU A 6 6.85 -5.50 -1.68
CA LEU A 6 7.26 -6.53 -0.73
C LEU A 6 6.79 -7.88 -1.25
N SER A 7 7.74 -8.68 -1.73
CA SER A 7 7.46 -9.98 -2.36
C SER A 7 8.71 -10.85 -2.29
N HIS A 8 8.52 -12.16 -2.33
CA HIS A 8 9.60 -13.11 -2.47
C HIS A 8 9.98 -13.35 -3.93
N GLU A 9 9.26 -12.74 -4.87
CA GLU A 9 9.63 -12.78 -6.28
C GLU A 9 10.81 -11.86 -6.54
N THR A 10 11.50 -12.09 -7.67
CA THR A 10 12.68 -11.30 -8.03
C THR A 10 12.33 -10.01 -8.78
N ASP A 11 11.15 -9.96 -9.40
CA ASP A 11 10.72 -8.79 -10.15
C ASP A 11 9.23 -8.54 -9.99
N ASN A 12 8.81 -7.30 -10.28
CA ASN A 12 7.41 -6.89 -10.13
C ASN A 12 6.50 -7.48 -11.21
N ALA A 13 7.02 -7.81 -12.37
CA ALA A 13 6.21 -8.38 -13.44
C ALA A 13 5.68 -9.77 -13.08
N SER A 14 6.41 -10.51 -12.24
CA SER A 14 5.95 -11.81 -11.74
C SER A 14 4.77 -11.67 -10.78
N VAL A 15 4.61 -10.53 -10.14
CA VAL A 15 3.54 -10.30 -9.17
C VAL A 15 2.33 -9.64 -9.84
N ILE A 16 2.55 -8.55 -10.54
CA ILE A 16 1.50 -7.80 -11.22
C ILE A 16 2.06 -7.27 -12.55
N PRO A 17 1.85 -7.99 -13.64
CA PRO A 17 2.48 -7.64 -14.92
C PRO A 17 2.19 -6.23 -15.40
N ALA A 18 0.99 -5.72 -15.11
CA ALA A 18 0.60 -4.38 -15.56
C ALA A 18 1.52 -3.28 -15.06
N LEU A 19 2.12 -3.47 -13.89
CA LEU A 19 2.99 -2.46 -13.28
C LEU A 19 4.23 -2.20 -14.14
N ASP A 20 4.71 -3.22 -14.84
CA ASP A 20 5.89 -3.11 -15.71
C ASP A 20 5.63 -2.22 -16.94
N LEU A 21 4.37 -1.95 -17.23
CA LEU A 21 3.98 -1.09 -18.35
C LEU A 21 3.81 0.37 -17.94
N LEU A 22 4.03 0.69 -16.67
CA LEU A 22 3.86 2.04 -16.15
C LEU A 22 5.21 2.69 -15.86
N PRO A 23 5.31 4.02 -15.98
CA PRO A 23 6.59 4.71 -15.84
C PRO A 23 6.96 5.00 -14.39
N HIS A 24 6.85 4.00 -13.52
CA HIS A 24 7.19 4.14 -12.10
C HIS A 24 8.48 3.39 -11.79
N THR A 25 9.18 3.85 -10.76
CA THR A 25 10.36 3.16 -10.24
C THR A 25 9.91 2.17 -9.18
N VAL A 26 10.16 0.88 -9.41
CA VAL A 26 9.75 -0.18 -8.50
C VAL A 26 10.97 -0.87 -7.93
N VAL A 27 11.03 -0.96 -6.60
CA VAL A 27 12.07 -1.72 -5.88
C VAL A 27 11.38 -2.91 -5.23
N VAL A 28 11.86 -4.11 -5.51
CA VAL A 28 11.30 -5.35 -4.95
C VAL A 28 12.19 -5.84 -3.84
N CYS A 29 11.61 -6.08 -2.67
CA CYS A 29 12.31 -6.59 -1.49
C CYS A 29 11.46 -7.68 -0.84
N ALA A 30 12.10 -8.59 -0.11
CA ALA A 30 11.37 -9.57 0.69
C ALA A 30 10.58 -8.84 1.78
N PRO A 31 9.41 -9.38 2.19
CA PRO A 31 8.61 -8.76 3.26
C PRO A 31 9.38 -8.75 4.59
N ASP A 32 9.76 -7.58 5.02
CA ASP A 32 10.55 -7.39 6.25
C ASP A 32 10.23 -6.02 6.83
N LEU A 33 9.71 -6.00 8.05
CA LEU A 33 9.33 -4.75 8.71
C LEU A 33 10.53 -3.86 9.01
N ARG A 34 11.74 -4.42 9.06
CA ARG A 34 12.95 -3.64 9.35
C ARG A 34 13.26 -2.60 8.28
N ILE A 35 12.71 -2.75 7.08
CA ILE A 35 12.86 -1.77 6.00
C ILE A 35 12.39 -0.38 6.46
N PHE A 36 11.40 -0.34 7.36
CA PHE A 36 10.78 0.91 7.81
C PHE A 36 11.47 1.53 9.05
N LEU A 37 12.56 0.93 9.51
CA LEU A 37 13.38 1.52 10.59
C LEU A 37 14.25 2.65 10.07
N GLU A 38 14.45 2.73 8.78
CA GLU A 38 15.25 3.78 8.15
C GLU A 38 14.38 4.65 7.28
N ASP A 39 14.78 5.91 7.10
CA ASP A 39 14.10 6.80 6.17
C ASP A 39 14.24 6.26 4.75
N ASN A 40 13.14 6.26 4.02
CA ASN A 40 13.15 5.90 2.62
C ASN A 40 12.21 6.85 1.87
N GLU A 41 12.40 6.92 0.56
CA GLU A 41 11.70 7.88 -0.28
C GLU A 41 10.65 7.21 -1.17
N TYR A 42 9.93 6.24 -0.63
CA TYR A 42 8.86 5.60 -1.37
C TYR A 42 7.55 6.37 -1.20
N ASP A 43 6.74 6.31 -2.23
CA ASP A 43 5.42 6.95 -2.23
C ASP A 43 4.31 5.99 -1.80
N VAL A 44 4.50 4.71 -2.06
CA VAL A 44 3.50 3.68 -1.79
C VAL A 44 4.18 2.32 -1.60
N VAL A 45 3.54 1.46 -0.81
CA VAL A 45 3.99 0.10 -0.56
C VAL A 45 2.98 -0.87 -1.15
N LEU A 46 3.44 -1.79 -1.98
CA LEU A 46 2.63 -2.89 -2.49
C LEU A 46 3.07 -4.18 -1.80
N VAL A 47 2.11 -4.95 -1.30
CA VAL A 47 2.40 -6.20 -0.59
C VAL A 47 1.84 -7.36 -1.40
N ASP A 48 2.71 -8.28 -1.80
CA ASP A 48 2.32 -9.48 -2.55
C ASP A 48 1.62 -10.46 -1.61
N SER A 49 0.30 -10.53 -1.71
CA SER A 49 -0.53 -11.40 -0.87
C SER A 49 -1.20 -12.51 -1.70
N ARG A 50 -0.56 -12.92 -2.80
CA ARG A 50 -1.10 -13.99 -3.65
C ARG A 50 -1.02 -15.36 -2.98
N ASN A 51 -0.10 -15.54 -2.04
CA ASN A 51 0.12 -16.80 -1.33
C ASN A 51 0.22 -16.55 0.16
N ASN A 52 0.06 -17.62 0.96
CA ASN A 52 0.21 -17.55 2.42
C ASN A 52 -0.67 -16.46 3.04
N LEU A 53 -1.95 -16.48 2.73
CA LEU A 53 -2.88 -15.42 3.10
C LEU A 53 -2.91 -15.12 4.60
N ALA A 54 -2.89 -16.16 5.46
CA ALA A 54 -2.91 -15.95 6.89
C ALA A 54 -1.65 -15.23 7.38
N GLU A 55 -0.50 -15.62 6.85
CA GLU A 55 0.78 -15.01 7.18
C GLU A 55 0.81 -13.55 6.69
N MET A 56 0.36 -13.32 5.47
CA MET A 56 0.36 -11.97 4.90
C MET A 56 -0.63 -11.05 5.60
N ARG A 57 -1.75 -11.56 6.07
CA ARG A 57 -2.69 -10.79 6.89
C ARG A 57 -2.00 -10.30 8.16
N SER A 58 -1.30 -11.19 8.86
CA SER A 58 -0.54 -10.82 10.05
C SER A 58 0.55 -9.81 9.74
N PHE A 59 1.26 -10.00 8.64
CA PHE A 59 2.30 -9.08 8.21
C PHE A 59 1.73 -7.68 7.94
N CYS A 60 0.64 -7.59 7.20
CA CYS A 60 0.00 -6.30 6.89
C CYS A 60 -0.50 -5.60 8.13
N GLY A 61 -1.07 -6.35 9.08
CA GLY A 61 -1.50 -5.80 10.35
C GLY A 61 -0.34 -5.19 11.14
N SER A 62 0.81 -5.87 11.15
CA SER A 62 2.02 -5.35 11.80
C SER A 62 2.61 -4.17 11.03
N LEU A 63 2.58 -4.25 9.70
CA LEU A 63 3.07 -3.17 8.83
C LEU A 63 2.34 -1.86 9.12
N ALA A 64 1.04 -1.93 9.36
CA ALA A 64 0.24 -0.75 9.65
C ALA A 64 0.70 0.00 10.89
N THR A 65 1.41 -0.65 11.81
CA THR A 65 1.90 -0.02 13.03
C THR A 65 3.21 0.74 12.83
N VAL A 66 3.95 0.45 11.77
CA VAL A 66 5.30 1.04 11.55
C VAL A 66 5.40 1.84 10.26
N CYS A 67 4.45 1.65 9.34
CA CYS A 67 4.49 2.29 8.02
C CYS A 67 3.50 3.43 7.95
N THR A 68 3.96 4.61 7.55
CA THR A 68 3.10 5.79 7.37
C THR A 68 2.70 5.99 5.90
N LEU A 69 3.26 5.19 5.01
CA LEU A 69 2.94 5.25 3.58
C LEU A 69 1.65 4.48 3.29
N PRO A 70 0.97 4.82 2.19
CA PRO A 70 -0.17 4.02 1.77
C PRO A 70 0.26 2.60 1.43
N VAL A 71 -0.56 1.63 1.80
CA VAL A 71 -0.29 0.21 1.58
C VAL A 71 -1.42 -0.39 0.74
N ILE A 72 -1.06 -1.00 -0.36
CA ILE A 72 -2.00 -1.72 -1.23
C ILE A 72 -1.59 -3.19 -1.24
N SER A 73 -2.53 -4.09 -0.99
CA SER A 73 -2.28 -5.52 -1.01
C SER A 73 -2.70 -6.11 -2.35
N ILE A 74 -1.86 -7.00 -2.90
CA ILE A 74 -2.09 -7.63 -4.21
C ILE A 74 -2.59 -9.05 -3.99
N PHE A 75 -3.75 -9.36 -4.57
CA PHE A 75 -4.41 -10.66 -4.42
C PHE A 75 -4.63 -11.33 -5.75
N THR A 76 -4.79 -12.66 -5.71
CA THR A 76 -5.51 -13.37 -6.77
C THR A 76 -7.00 -13.18 -6.52
N GLU A 77 -7.81 -13.41 -7.56
CA GLU A 77 -9.26 -13.29 -7.41
C GLU A 77 -9.79 -14.22 -6.31
N GLY A 78 -9.30 -15.47 -6.28
CA GLY A 78 -9.69 -16.43 -5.25
C GLY A 78 -9.26 -16.00 -3.84
N GLY A 79 -8.19 -15.25 -3.73
CA GLY A 79 -7.69 -14.78 -2.44
C GLY A 79 -8.52 -13.66 -1.83
N LEU A 80 -9.38 -13.02 -2.60
CA LEU A 80 -10.20 -11.92 -2.09
C LEU A 80 -11.13 -12.33 -0.96
N VAL A 81 -11.49 -13.61 -0.87
CA VAL A 81 -12.35 -14.09 0.22
C VAL A 81 -11.70 -13.93 1.60
N ALA A 82 -10.37 -13.83 1.64
CA ALA A 82 -9.64 -13.66 2.89
C ALA A 82 -9.49 -12.20 3.29
N LEU A 83 -9.82 -11.26 2.41
CA LEU A 83 -9.67 -9.84 2.69
C LEU A 83 -10.72 -9.40 3.72
N SER A 84 -10.27 -8.70 4.75
CA SER A 84 -11.12 -8.19 5.82
C SER A 84 -10.49 -6.91 6.38
N PRO A 85 -11.20 -6.14 7.22
CA PRO A 85 -10.61 -4.94 7.85
C PRO A 85 -9.36 -5.22 8.68
N GLU A 86 -9.16 -6.46 9.12
CA GLU A 86 -8.00 -6.84 9.90
C GLU A 86 -6.68 -6.70 9.14
N TRP A 87 -6.74 -6.69 7.82
CA TRP A 87 -5.56 -6.48 6.98
C TRP A 87 -4.98 -5.08 7.13
N LYS A 88 -5.84 -4.09 7.43
CA LYS A 88 -5.45 -2.69 7.66
C LYS A 88 -4.67 -2.10 6.48
N VAL A 89 -5.03 -2.51 5.27
CA VAL A 89 -4.46 -1.94 4.05
C VAL A 89 -5.37 -0.83 3.54
N ASP A 90 -4.80 0.08 2.76
CA ASP A 90 -5.55 1.22 2.24
C ASP A 90 -6.35 0.89 0.99
N ASP A 91 -5.91 -0.10 0.22
CA ASP A 91 -6.60 -0.54 -0.99
C ASP A 91 -6.10 -1.93 -1.39
N LEU A 92 -6.68 -2.47 -2.44
CA LEU A 92 -6.30 -3.76 -2.99
C LEU A 92 -6.10 -3.67 -4.51
N LEU A 93 -5.33 -4.60 -5.06
CA LEU A 93 -5.19 -4.79 -6.49
C LEU A 93 -5.24 -6.28 -6.79
N LEU A 94 -5.87 -6.63 -7.89
CA LEU A 94 -5.78 -7.99 -8.40
C LEU A 94 -4.51 -8.12 -9.25
N THR A 95 -3.87 -9.27 -9.19
CA THR A 95 -2.68 -9.54 -10.00
C THR A 95 -2.95 -9.38 -11.50
N THR A 96 -4.23 -9.47 -11.90
CA THR A 96 -4.67 -9.34 -13.30
C THR A 96 -5.14 -7.93 -13.65
N ALA A 97 -5.01 -6.97 -12.75
CA ALA A 97 -5.46 -5.60 -13.01
C ALA A 97 -4.78 -5.00 -14.24
N SER A 98 -5.51 -4.18 -14.98
CA SER A 98 -4.97 -3.49 -16.15
C SER A 98 -4.02 -2.36 -15.72
N PRO A 99 -3.14 -1.90 -16.63
CA PRO A 99 -2.27 -0.76 -16.29
C PRO A 99 -3.07 0.48 -15.88
N ALA A 100 -4.19 0.75 -16.53
CA ALA A 100 -5.03 1.90 -16.20
C ALA A 100 -5.59 1.80 -14.78
N GLU A 101 -6.04 0.61 -14.38
CA GLU A 101 -6.57 0.40 -13.03
C GLU A 101 -5.47 0.54 -11.99
N VAL A 102 -4.30 -0.07 -12.23
CA VAL A 102 -3.18 0.01 -11.32
C VAL A 102 -2.78 1.48 -11.11
N ASP A 103 -2.61 2.22 -12.19
CA ASP A 103 -2.22 3.62 -12.12
C ASP A 103 -3.26 4.47 -11.39
N ALA A 104 -4.54 4.25 -11.66
CA ALA A 104 -5.62 5.00 -11.01
C ALA A 104 -5.65 4.76 -9.50
N ARG A 105 -5.52 3.51 -9.06
CA ARG A 105 -5.52 3.20 -7.63
C ARG A 105 -4.31 3.77 -6.92
N LEU A 106 -3.13 3.71 -7.56
CA LEU A 106 -1.92 4.31 -7.00
C LEU A 106 -2.11 5.81 -6.78
N ARG A 107 -2.61 6.52 -7.80
CA ARG A 107 -2.83 7.97 -7.69
C ARG A 107 -3.83 8.32 -6.60
N MET A 108 -4.92 7.58 -6.52
CA MET A 108 -5.97 7.87 -5.54
C MET A 108 -5.51 7.65 -4.11
N VAL A 109 -4.77 6.57 -3.87
CA VAL A 109 -4.30 6.24 -2.52
C VAL A 109 -3.27 7.26 -2.05
N VAL A 110 -2.31 7.61 -2.91
CA VAL A 110 -1.27 8.58 -2.56
C VAL A 110 -1.89 9.95 -2.32
N ALA A 111 -2.81 10.39 -3.18
CA ALA A 111 -3.46 11.69 -3.03
C ALA A 111 -4.28 11.78 -1.76
N ARG A 112 -4.99 10.71 -1.41
CA ARG A 112 -5.84 10.67 -0.22
C ARG A 112 -5.03 10.85 1.06
N LEU A 113 -3.88 10.18 1.15
CA LEU A 113 -3.03 10.31 2.33
C LEU A 113 -2.34 11.66 2.41
N GLN A 114 -1.92 12.23 1.28
CA GLN A 114 -1.36 13.57 1.25
C GLN A 114 -2.39 14.61 1.69
N GLU A 115 -3.63 14.45 1.23
CA GLU A 115 -4.73 15.33 1.61
C GLU A 115 -5.01 15.25 3.11
N ASN A 116 -5.08 14.04 3.66
CA ASN A 116 -5.30 13.85 5.09
C ASN A 116 -4.16 14.46 5.93
N SER A 117 -2.93 14.35 5.46
CA SER A 117 -1.78 14.97 6.13
C SER A 117 -1.89 16.49 6.12
N GLY A 118 -2.32 17.06 4.98
CA GLY A 118 -2.56 18.49 4.86
C GLY A 118 -3.65 18.96 5.80
N ASP A 119 -4.76 18.23 5.86
CA ASP A 119 -5.86 18.53 6.77
C ASP A 119 -5.39 18.50 8.23
N ALA A 120 -4.58 17.53 8.58
CA ALA A 120 -4.04 17.41 9.93
C ALA A 120 -3.16 18.60 10.31
N GLU A 121 -2.41 19.13 9.36
CA GLU A 121 -1.59 20.32 9.59
C GLU A 121 -2.44 21.56 9.72
N ASP A 122 -3.46 21.70 8.89
CA ASP A 122 -4.40 22.84 8.92
C ASP A 122 -5.30 22.77 10.13
N GLY A 123 -5.65 21.59 10.58
CA GLY A 123 -6.55 21.34 11.69
C GLY A 123 -6.01 21.75 13.04
N VAL A 124 -5.19 22.67 12.99
CA VAL A 124 -4.64 23.27 14.19
C VAL A 124 -5.73 24.03 14.87
N ILE A 125 -6.70 23.80 14.83
CA ILE A 125 -7.41 24.09 15.18
C ILE A 125 -8.47 23.95 15.27
N THR A 126 -9.16 23.77 14.94
CA THR A 126 -9.94 23.51 14.92
C THR A 126 -10.77 23.18 15.23
N LEU A 127 -11.44 23.31 15.37
CA LEU A 127 -11.99 22.68 15.63
C LEU A 127 -12.71 22.42 15.79
N GLY A 128 -13.24 22.63 15.87
CA GLY A 128 -13.46 21.90 15.84
C GLY A 128 -14.04 21.65 15.89
N LEU A 129 -14.56 21.75 15.87
CA LEU A 129 -14.56 21.05 15.82
C LEU A 129 -14.42 20.41 15.88
N SER A 130 -14.68 20.59 15.63
CA SER A 130 -14.09 19.78 15.73
C SER A 130 -13.64 19.53 16.04
N LEU A 131 -13.71 19.74 16.24
CA LEU A 131 -12.85 19.26 16.53
C LEU A 131 -12.53 18.70 16.70
N ILE A 132 -12.66 18.72 16.68
CA ILE A 132 -11.87 18.24 16.79
C ILE A 132 -11.51 17.81 16.59
N HIS A 133 -11.74 17.95 16.37
CA HIS A 133 -10.99 17.46 16.14
C HIS A 133 -10.54 17.13 16.11
N ILE A 134 -10.83 17.50 15.97
CA ILE A 134 -10.00 17.36 15.99
C ILE A 134 -9.64 17.11 16.16
#